data_d7f6625e2b6fe83d861ce553821c286c
#
_entry.id   d7f6625e2b6fe83d861ce553821c286c
#
_cell.length_a   1.000
_cell.length_b   1.000
_cell.length_c   1.000
_cell.angle_alpha   90.00
_cell.angle_beta   90.00
_cell.angle_gamma   90.00
#
_symmetry.space_group_name_H-M   'P 1'
#
loop_
_entity.id
_entity.type
_entity.pdbx_description
1 polymer ?
#
loop_
_entity_poly.entity_id
_entity_poly.type
_entity_poly.pdbx_seq_one_letter_code
_entity_poly.pdbx_strand_id
1 'polypeptide(L)'
;MRKTLAIAALAGSMAVTGLAVAPAAQAATHSTTGTSWGKLFSSDHKAYTFGKTWKKGGKVYTKWYGVDNKGGKKGWVWFEYYQNGGWHRFNKSWDGKVVGAWNGHGIKKVYTYTCWAGKFDNCGKKYRIY
;
A
#
# COMPACT_ATOMS: atom_id res chain seq x y z
N MET A 1 7.62 -19.59 -26.79
CA MET A 1 8.22 -18.98 -26.12
C MET A 1 8.24 -18.35 -26.00
N ARG A 2 7.96 -18.52 -26.19
CA ARG A 2 8.33 -17.81 -25.69
C ARG A 2 8.50 -17.01 -25.46
N LYS A 3 8.42 -17.27 -25.80
CA LYS A 3 8.82 -16.56 -25.23
C LYS A 3 9.14 -15.68 -24.93
N THR A 4 8.75 -16.14 -25.36
CA THR A 4 9.37 -15.43 -24.75
C THR A 4 9.42 -14.60 -24.44
N LEU A 5 9.19 -14.77 -24.68
CA LEU A 5 9.61 -14.07 -24.09
C LEU A 5 9.70 -13.22 -23.86
N ALA A 6 9.33 -13.72 -24.27
CA ALA A 6 9.83 -13.06 -23.70
C ALA A 6 9.87 -12.27 -23.38
N ILE A 7 9.63 -12.28 -23.55
CA ILE A 7 10.02 -11.59 -22.92
C ILE A 7 10.17 -10.89 -22.65
N ALA A 8 9.84 -11.43 -23.06
CA ALA A 8 10.42 -10.86 -22.52
C ALA A 8 10.46 -10.10 -22.27
N ALA A 9 10.08 -10.43 -22.65
CA ALA A 9 10.54 -9.82 -22.10
C ALA A 9 10.47 -9.08 -21.80
N LEU A 10 10.19 -9.08 -22.03
CA LEU A 10 10.47 -8.44 -21.50
C LEU A 10 10.61 -7.71 -21.12
N ALA A 11 10.27 -8.32 -21.58
CA ALA A 11 10.75 -7.75 -20.95
C ALA A 11 10.85 -7.06 -20.56
N GLY A 12 10.32 -7.38 -21.15
CA GLY A 12 10.83 -6.92 -20.53
C GLY A 12 10.76 -6.20 -20.15
N SER A 13 10.58 -6.36 -20.21
CA SER A 13 10.92 -5.82 -19.60
C SER A 13 10.82 -5.10 -19.15
N MET A 14 10.72 -5.22 -19.32
CA MET A 14 10.88 -4.73 -18.60
C MET A 14 11.12 -4.12 -18.11
N ALA A 15 10.85 -4.48 -18.62
CA ALA A 15 11.21 -4.12 -17.98
C ALA A 15 11.29 -3.54 -17.63
N VAL A 16 10.99 -3.52 -17.83
CA VAL A 16 11.21 -3.12 -17.21
C VAL A 16 11.30 -2.56 -16.86
N THR A 17 11.19 -2.52 -17.12
CA THR A 17 11.43 -2.15 -16.61
C THR A 17 11.28 -1.64 -16.27
N GLY A 18 10.90 -1.76 -16.67
CA GLY A 18 11.04 -1.56 -16.18
C GLY A 18 10.66 -1.10 -16.01
N LEU A 19 10.45 -0.91 -16.01
CA LEU A 19 10.35 -0.84 -15.66
C LEU A 19 10.06 -0.33 -15.66
N ALA A 20 9.81 -0.56 -16.21
CA ALA A 20 9.84 -0.46 -15.94
C ALA A 20 9.42 -0.25 -16.06
N VAL A 21 8.96 -0.27 -16.41
CA VAL A 21 9.04 -0.42 -16.25
C VAL A 21 8.56 -0.44 -16.43
N ALA A 22 8.05 -0.59 -16.91
CA ALA A 22 8.14 -0.94 -16.81
C ALA A 22 7.59 -1.00 -17.07
N PRO A 23 7.08 -1.08 -17.43
CA PRO A 23 7.06 -1.42 -17.36
C PRO A 23 6.58 -1.71 -17.49
N ALA A 24 6.13 -2.21 -17.90
CA ALA A 24 6.31 -2.68 -17.62
C ALA A 24 5.95 -3.13 -17.66
N ALA A 25 5.47 -3.55 -18.00
CA ALA A 25 5.76 -4.04 -17.63
C ALA A 25 5.32 -4.60 -17.64
N GLN A 26 4.81 -5.14 -17.75
CA GLN A 26 4.96 -5.68 -17.38
C GLN A 26 4.43 -6.36 -17.31
N ALA A 27 4.00 -6.86 -17.64
CA ALA A 27 3.95 -7.51 -17.27
C ALA A 27 3.55 -8.25 -17.24
N ALA A 28 3.16 -8.75 -17.34
CA ALA A 28 3.22 -9.32 -17.00
C ALA A 28 3.09 -9.95 -16.55
N THR A 29 3.05 -10.26 -16.15
CA THR A 29 3.27 -10.60 -15.54
C THR A 29 3.12 -10.82 -14.62
N HIS A 30 3.20 -11.16 -13.98
CA HIS A 30 3.03 -11.05 -12.96
C HIS A 30 3.08 -10.28 -12.39
N SER A 31 3.01 -10.49 -12.17
CA SER A 31 3.21 -9.20 -11.93
C SER A 31 2.85 -8.55 -10.61
N THR A 32 3.68 -7.83 -10.09
CA THR A 32 3.51 -7.09 -8.86
C THR A 32 3.35 -5.61 -9.14
N THR A 33 2.80 -5.29 -10.31
CA THR A 33 2.45 -3.92 -10.55
C THR A 33 1.33 -3.53 -9.63
N GLY A 34 1.46 -2.43 -8.97
CA GLY A 34 0.46 -1.93 -8.05
C GLY A 34 0.61 -0.44 -7.89
N THR A 35 -0.19 0.13 -7.03
CA THR A 35 -0.19 1.55 -6.73
C THR A 35 0.69 1.82 -5.54
N SER A 36 1.74 2.61 -5.74
CA SER A 36 2.52 3.18 -4.64
C SER A 36 1.80 4.41 -4.11
N TRP A 37 1.77 4.57 -2.81
CA TRP A 37 1.05 5.65 -2.18
C TRP A 37 1.84 6.23 -1.00
N GLY A 38 1.51 7.45 -0.64
CA GLY A 38 2.14 8.19 0.45
C GLY A 38 3.21 9.16 -0.08
N LYS A 39 3.82 9.92 0.76
CA LYS A 39 3.60 9.89 2.24
C LYS A 39 2.25 10.49 2.60
N LEU A 40 1.55 9.86 3.50
CA LEU A 40 0.28 10.35 4.04
C LEU A 40 0.49 10.76 5.48
N PHE A 41 0.40 12.04 5.76
CA PHE A 41 0.71 12.60 7.08
C PHE A 41 -0.52 12.67 7.98
N SER A 42 -0.29 12.53 9.28
CA SER A 42 -1.24 12.97 10.29
C SER A 42 -1.49 14.48 10.12
N SER A 43 -2.58 15.00 10.66
CA SER A 43 -2.93 16.41 10.47
C SER A 43 -1.88 17.35 11.04
N ASP A 44 -1.14 16.92 12.05
CA ASP A 44 -0.06 17.69 12.67
C ASP A 44 1.33 17.36 12.11
N HIS A 45 1.41 16.51 11.09
CA HIS A 45 2.64 16.09 10.42
C HIS A 45 3.65 15.39 11.33
N LYS A 46 3.23 14.83 12.45
CA LYS A 46 4.13 14.13 13.37
C LYS A 46 4.30 12.66 13.04
N ALA A 47 3.44 12.12 12.22
CA ALA A 47 3.56 10.76 11.73
C ALA A 47 3.17 10.70 10.25
N TYR A 48 3.72 9.74 9.53
CA TYR A 48 3.31 9.49 8.17
C TYR A 48 3.40 8.01 7.84
N THR A 49 2.65 7.62 6.82
CA THR A 49 2.68 6.27 6.27
C THR A 49 2.85 6.34 4.77
N PHE A 50 3.40 5.28 4.22
CA PHE A 50 3.49 5.09 2.77
C PHE A 50 3.55 3.60 2.48
N GLY A 51 3.30 3.23 1.25
CA GLY A 51 3.32 1.83 0.91
C GLY A 51 2.97 1.54 -0.52
N LYS A 52 2.60 0.30 -0.76
CA LYS A 52 2.22 -0.19 -2.08
C LYS A 52 1.07 -1.19 -1.93
N THR A 53 0.11 -1.10 -2.83
CA THR A 53 -1.05 -2.00 -2.87
C THR A 53 -1.15 -2.61 -4.25
N TRP A 54 -1.35 -3.92 -4.32
CA TRP A 54 -1.45 -4.64 -5.59
C TRP A 54 -2.42 -5.81 -5.46
N LYS A 55 -2.88 -6.30 -6.59
CA LYS A 55 -3.75 -7.47 -6.67
C LYS A 55 -3.00 -8.62 -7.33
N LYS A 56 -3.14 -9.81 -6.79
CA LYS A 56 -2.56 -11.02 -7.35
C LYS A 56 -3.39 -12.23 -6.93
N GLY A 57 -3.81 -13.03 -7.91
CA GLY A 57 -4.53 -14.27 -7.64
C GLY A 57 -5.82 -14.10 -6.85
N GLY A 58 -6.57 -13.02 -7.10
CA GLY A 58 -7.82 -12.74 -6.39
C GLY A 58 -7.63 -12.13 -5.01
N LYS A 59 -6.40 -11.92 -4.57
CA LYS A 59 -6.09 -11.25 -3.30
C LYS A 59 -5.54 -9.86 -3.56
N VAL A 60 -5.89 -8.95 -2.69
CA VAL A 60 -5.30 -7.61 -2.64
C VAL A 60 -4.30 -7.58 -1.50
N TYR A 61 -3.08 -7.19 -1.80
CA TYR A 61 -1.97 -7.12 -0.86
C TYR A 61 -1.61 -5.66 -0.61
N THR A 62 -1.30 -5.34 0.63
CA THR A 62 -0.76 -4.04 0.99
C THR A 62 0.47 -4.24 1.86
N LYS A 63 1.56 -3.61 1.47
CA LYS A 63 2.76 -3.48 2.32
C LYS A 63 2.92 -2.02 2.64
N TRP A 64 3.07 -1.69 3.92
CA TRP A 64 3.08 -0.32 4.35
C TRP A 64 4.19 -0.07 5.38
N TYR A 65 4.58 1.18 5.48
CA TYR A 65 5.61 1.66 6.38
C TYR A 65 5.04 2.81 7.18
N GLY A 66 5.35 2.86 8.47
CA GLY A 66 4.97 3.97 9.33
C GLY A 66 6.22 4.61 9.92
N VAL A 67 6.21 5.92 10.00
CA VAL A 67 7.29 6.70 10.61
C VAL A 67 6.67 7.73 11.55
N ASP A 68 7.22 7.77 12.74
CA ASP A 68 6.84 8.70 13.80
C ASP A 68 8.04 9.61 14.04
N ASN A 69 7.85 10.90 13.83
CA ASN A 69 8.94 11.89 13.94
C ASN A 69 9.14 12.38 15.38
N LYS A 70 8.29 11.98 16.29
CA LYS A 70 8.33 12.44 17.69
C LYS A 70 8.24 11.26 18.63
N GLY A 71 9.08 11.26 19.66
CA GLY A 71 8.98 10.29 20.72
C GLY A 71 7.81 10.55 21.67
N GLY A 72 7.51 9.58 22.50
CA GLY A 72 6.56 9.71 23.58
C GLY A 72 5.12 9.37 23.25
N LYS A 73 4.74 9.37 21.99
CA LYS A 73 3.40 8.98 21.56
C LYS A 73 3.47 8.16 20.31
N LYS A 74 2.38 7.48 19.97
CA LYS A 74 2.35 6.54 18.85
C LYS A 74 1.74 7.16 17.61
N GLY A 75 2.20 6.68 16.47
CA GLY A 75 1.51 6.87 15.22
C GLY A 75 0.47 5.76 15.03
N TRP A 76 -0.53 6.03 14.26
CA TRP A 76 -1.62 5.11 13.96
C TRP A 76 -1.92 5.15 12.49
N VAL A 77 -2.22 3.98 11.92
CA VAL A 77 -2.71 3.87 10.55
C VAL A 77 -4.05 3.14 10.58
N TRP A 78 -4.99 3.65 9.81
CA TRP A 78 -6.28 3.01 9.59
C TRP A 78 -6.35 2.52 8.17
N PHE A 79 -6.93 1.33 8.01
CA PHE A 79 -7.31 0.79 6.70
C PHE A 79 -8.80 0.52 6.72
N GLU A 80 -9.49 1.03 5.71
CA GLU A 80 -10.91 0.76 5.49
C GLU A 80 -11.06 0.09 4.14
N TYR A 81 -11.75 -1.03 4.09
CA TYR A 81 -11.86 -1.79 2.86
C TYR A 81 -13.25 -2.37 2.69
N TYR A 82 -13.64 -2.53 1.43
CA TYR A 82 -14.92 -3.11 1.05
C TYR A 82 -14.72 -4.56 0.63
N GLN A 83 -15.42 -5.47 1.28
CA GLN A 83 -15.29 -6.91 1.06
C GLN A 83 -16.60 -7.59 1.41
N ASN A 84 -17.03 -8.57 0.57
CA ASN A 84 -18.24 -9.35 0.84
C ASN A 84 -19.47 -8.52 1.12
N GLY A 85 -19.65 -7.42 0.37
CA GLY A 85 -20.83 -6.59 0.48
C GLY A 85 -20.85 -5.62 1.65
N GLY A 86 -19.75 -5.49 2.38
CA GLY A 86 -19.70 -4.59 3.54
C GLY A 86 -18.36 -3.90 3.72
N TRP A 87 -18.38 -2.83 4.49
CA TRP A 87 -17.18 -2.10 4.87
C TRP A 87 -16.60 -2.66 6.16
N HIS A 88 -15.28 -2.79 6.18
CA HIS A 88 -14.53 -3.23 7.33
C HIS A 88 -13.42 -2.23 7.59
N ARG A 89 -12.95 -2.14 8.83
CA ARG A 89 -11.79 -1.32 9.14
C ARG A 89 -11.00 -1.90 10.29
N PHE A 90 -9.72 -1.59 10.29
CA PHE A 90 -8.83 -1.93 11.40
C PHE A 90 -7.71 -0.90 11.47
N ASN A 91 -6.98 -0.93 12.56
CA ASN A 91 -5.86 -0.01 12.74
C ASN A 91 -4.65 -0.75 13.28
N LYS A 92 -3.50 -0.12 13.11
CA LYS A 92 -2.24 -0.54 13.72
C LYS A 92 -1.58 0.69 14.30
N SER A 93 -0.87 0.51 15.40
CA SER A 93 -0.12 1.58 16.03
C SER A 93 1.36 1.21 16.08
N TRP A 94 2.21 2.21 16.19
CA TRP A 94 3.65 1.98 16.28
C TRP A 94 4.32 3.15 17.01
N ASP A 95 5.53 2.87 17.48
CA ASP A 95 6.41 3.87 18.06
C ASP A 95 7.70 3.87 17.26
N GLY A 96 8.08 5.02 16.70
CA GLY A 96 9.27 5.14 15.86
C GLY A 96 9.02 4.75 14.40
N LYS A 97 9.42 3.55 14.04
CA LYS A 97 9.26 3.04 12.67
C LYS A 97 8.67 1.65 12.69
N VAL A 98 7.90 1.34 11.65
CA VAL A 98 7.29 0.03 11.51
C VAL A 98 7.15 -0.34 10.04
N VAL A 99 7.13 -1.64 9.78
CA VAL A 99 6.77 -2.22 8.50
C VAL A 99 5.64 -3.19 8.76
N GLY A 100 4.57 -3.05 7.99
CA GLY A 100 3.42 -3.94 8.12
C GLY A 100 2.96 -4.45 6.76
N ALA A 101 2.15 -5.50 6.78
CA ALA A 101 1.56 -6.06 5.58
C ALA A 101 0.24 -6.72 5.93
N TRP A 102 -0.69 -6.69 4.97
CA TRP A 102 -1.93 -7.43 5.09
C TRP A 102 -2.49 -7.75 3.71
N ASN A 103 -3.42 -8.69 3.66
CA ASN A 103 -4.04 -9.07 2.41
C ASN A 103 -5.44 -9.62 2.68
N GLY A 104 -6.21 -9.73 1.60
CA GLY A 104 -7.54 -10.33 1.68
C GLY A 104 -8.09 -10.66 0.30
N HIS A 105 -8.98 -11.63 0.26
CA HIS A 105 -9.69 -12.04 -0.95
C HIS A 105 -10.87 -11.13 -1.22
N GLY A 106 -11.15 -10.88 -2.51
CA GLY A 106 -12.39 -10.20 -2.90
C GLY A 106 -12.51 -8.76 -2.43
N ILE A 107 -11.40 -8.14 -2.11
CA ILE A 107 -11.40 -6.73 -1.71
C ILE A 107 -11.62 -5.85 -2.94
N LYS A 108 -12.54 -4.91 -2.84
CA LYS A 108 -12.94 -4.05 -3.96
C LYS A 108 -12.37 -2.64 -3.87
N LYS A 109 -12.24 -2.11 -2.66
CA LYS A 109 -11.74 -0.76 -2.41
C LYS A 109 -10.97 -0.74 -1.13
N VAL A 110 -9.92 0.06 -1.07
CA VAL A 110 -9.14 0.28 0.15
C VAL A 110 -8.83 1.76 0.31
N TYR A 111 -9.10 2.26 1.51
CA TYR A 111 -8.73 3.62 1.92
C TYR A 111 -7.81 3.55 3.12
N THR A 112 -6.98 4.55 3.28
CA THR A 112 -6.07 4.64 4.42
C THR A 112 -5.90 6.08 4.87
N TYR A 113 -5.60 6.26 6.15
CA TYR A 113 -5.23 7.55 6.71
C TYR A 113 -4.37 7.35 7.94
N THR A 114 -3.66 8.40 8.34
CA THR A 114 -2.67 8.38 9.41
C THR A 114 -3.09 9.31 10.52
N CYS A 115 -2.93 8.85 11.76
CA CYS A 115 -3.23 9.62 12.97
C CYS A 115 -2.01 9.66 13.89
N TRP A 116 -2.02 10.58 14.84
CA TRP A 116 -0.94 10.76 15.82
C TRP A 116 -1.48 10.95 17.21
N ALA A 117 -0.82 10.35 18.18
CA ALA A 117 -1.09 10.46 19.61
C ALA A 117 -2.31 9.67 20.11
N GLY A 118 -3.21 9.30 19.25
CA GLY A 118 -4.35 8.46 19.55
C GLY A 118 -4.96 7.93 18.28
N LYS A 119 -5.72 6.86 18.34
CA LYS A 119 -6.23 6.20 17.13
C LYS A 119 -7.22 7.06 16.34
N PHE A 120 -7.79 8.08 16.96
CA PHE A 120 -8.69 9.02 16.29
C PHE A 120 -8.23 10.46 16.41
N ASP A 121 -7.00 10.68 16.88
CA ASP A 121 -6.47 12.01 17.13
C ASP A 121 -5.54 12.43 15.99
N ASN A 122 -5.62 13.71 15.62
CA ASN A 122 -4.72 14.30 14.63
C ASN A 122 -4.67 13.50 13.34
N CYS A 123 -5.83 13.07 12.86
CA CYS A 123 -5.90 12.27 11.65
C CYS A 123 -5.82 13.13 10.39
N GLY A 124 -5.02 12.71 9.45
CA GLY A 124 -4.94 13.30 8.13
C GLY A 124 -6.09 12.88 7.25
N LYS A 125 -6.02 13.28 5.99
CA LYS A 125 -7.05 12.94 5.01
C LYS A 125 -7.06 11.44 4.72
N LYS A 126 -8.24 10.98 4.35
CA LYS A 126 -8.44 9.62 3.87
C LYS A 126 -8.11 9.58 2.38
N TYR A 127 -7.28 8.63 1.98
CA TYR A 127 -6.89 8.43 0.58
C TYR A 127 -7.24 7.04 0.12
N ARG A 128 -7.68 6.95 -1.13
CA ARG A 128 -7.93 5.67 -1.77
C ARG A 128 -6.62 5.11 -2.31
N ILE A 129 -6.30 3.87 -1.91
CA ILE A 129 -5.07 3.18 -2.33
C ILE A 129 -5.34 1.96 -3.22
N TYR A 130 -6.62 1.61 -3.38
CA TYR A 130 -7.03 0.53 -4.26
C TYR A 130 -8.46 0.72 -4.73
#